data_5ed2eec5340eed695f7ccc62d7778769
#
_entry.id   5ed2eec5340eed695f7ccc62d7778769
#
_cell.length_a   1.000
_cell.length_b   1.000
_cell.length_c   1.000
_cell.angle_alpha   90.00
_cell.angle_beta   90.00
_cell.angle_gamma   90.00
#
_symmetry.space_group_name_H-M   'P 1'
#
loop_
_entity.id
_entity.type
_entity.pdbx_description
1 polymer ?
#
loop_
_entity_poly.entity_id
_entity_poly.type
_entity_poly.pdbx_seq_one_letter_code
_entity_poly.pdbx_strand_id
1 'polypeptide(L)'
;DFQIDGLPSYSSSTNQEFDTALYEHIDIVRGANGIQTGVGVPSATINMIRKRPQREFAASLALTAGSWNLYRGELDLNAPLNSDGSVRSRLVVAPQKKDSFRYRYSEDKTALLAAVEADIGTATVVSVGYQRQSNDPKAPIWGTIPRFATTGAPIDLPISTSFSPSWTRWERTSGTLYATLEHQINDDWSLKAALNHTEGDTFRLSTYGYGTTTARAPFINPVTGAGTTLYAAVSGGSEKQDTVDAYLSGKFELGGRKHDLVVGMSSTRTAARTDGYTSVAGWSYVIPNIYTWDGNAPAPTYSKTGAWRTQITQQTGLFASARWRVTDPLSVLTGLRLT
;
A
#
# COMPACT_ATOMS: atom_id res chain seq x y z
N ASP A 1 -3.36 0.78 -10.12
CA ASP A 1 -3.43 -0.49 -9.39
C ASP A 1 -2.08 -0.81 -8.77
N PHE A 2 -2.08 -1.48 -7.60
CA PHE A 2 -0.88 -1.95 -6.94
C PHE A 2 -0.80 -3.47 -7.02
N GLN A 3 0.40 -3.97 -7.25
CA GLN A 3 0.74 -5.39 -7.25
C GLN A 3 1.97 -5.63 -6.39
N ILE A 4 2.07 -6.83 -5.82
CA ILE A 4 3.28 -7.32 -5.18
C ILE A 4 3.61 -8.67 -5.82
N ASP A 5 4.80 -8.79 -6.40
CA ASP A 5 5.25 -9.95 -7.19
C ASP A 5 4.29 -10.35 -8.32
N GLY A 6 3.64 -9.35 -8.95
CA GLY A 6 2.66 -9.54 -10.01
C GLY A 6 1.24 -9.86 -9.53
N LEU A 7 1.02 -10.06 -8.23
CA LEU A 7 -0.30 -10.34 -7.66
C LEU A 7 -1.00 -9.06 -7.22
N PRO A 8 -2.31 -8.91 -7.46
CA PRO A 8 -3.06 -7.79 -6.95
C PRO A 8 -2.88 -7.65 -5.44
N SER A 9 -2.45 -6.47 -5.01
CA SER A 9 -2.41 -6.11 -3.60
C SER A 9 -3.56 -5.16 -3.32
N TYR A 10 -4.33 -5.43 -2.27
CA TYR A 10 -5.32 -4.47 -1.83
C TYR A 10 -4.63 -3.18 -1.41
N SER A 11 -5.12 -2.13 -2.02
CA SER A 11 -4.81 -0.79 -1.63
C SER A 11 -6.07 0.04 -1.79
N SER A 12 -6.75 0.36 -0.71
CA SER A 12 -7.49 1.60 -0.77
C SER A 12 -6.45 2.71 -0.82
N SER A 13 -6.55 3.62 -1.77
CA SER A 13 -5.59 4.72 -1.99
C SER A 13 -5.33 5.59 -0.74
N THR A 14 -6.10 5.40 0.30
CA THR A 14 -6.01 6.10 1.57
C THR A 14 -5.40 5.27 2.70
N ASN A 15 -5.24 3.96 2.53
CA ASN A 15 -4.95 3.05 3.64
C ASN A 15 -3.61 2.32 3.56
N GLN A 16 -2.88 2.41 2.44
CA GLN A 16 -1.59 1.74 2.33
C GLN A 16 -0.46 2.72 2.09
N GLU A 17 0.63 2.48 2.81
CA GLU A 17 1.93 3.03 2.53
C GLU A 17 2.89 1.85 2.39
N PHE A 18 3.67 1.83 1.32
CA PHE A 18 4.62 0.77 1.06
C PHE A 18 6.02 1.25 1.44
N ASP A 19 6.70 0.52 2.33
CA ASP A 19 8.09 0.80 2.66
C ASP A 19 9.02 0.15 1.64
N THR A 20 9.82 0.96 0.97
CA THR A 20 10.72 0.51 -0.10
C THR A 20 11.82 -0.43 0.37
N ALA A 21 12.13 -0.47 1.68
CA ALA A 21 13.12 -1.39 2.23
C ALA A 21 12.78 -2.87 1.97
N LEU A 22 11.49 -3.20 1.79
CA LEU A 22 11.04 -4.58 1.61
C LEU A 22 11.14 -5.08 0.16
N TYR A 23 11.42 -4.16 -0.79
CA TYR A 23 11.37 -4.46 -2.22
C TYR A 23 12.74 -4.32 -2.88
N GLU A 24 13.01 -5.18 -3.84
CA GLU A 24 14.22 -5.15 -4.67
C GLU A 24 14.14 -4.03 -5.71
N HIS A 25 12.96 -3.91 -6.34
CA HIS A 25 12.66 -2.85 -7.30
C HIS A 25 11.14 -2.66 -7.45
N ILE A 26 10.77 -1.58 -8.12
CA ILE A 26 9.39 -1.21 -8.40
C ILE A 26 9.25 -0.99 -9.91
N ASP A 27 8.36 -1.76 -10.54
CA ASP A 27 8.01 -1.63 -11.94
C ASP A 27 6.76 -0.78 -12.10
N ILE A 28 6.76 0.14 -13.07
CA ILE A 28 5.60 0.95 -13.42
C ILE A 28 5.20 0.64 -14.86
N VAL A 29 4.05 -0.02 -15.01
CA VAL A 29 3.46 -0.32 -16.31
C VAL A 29 2.35 0.68 -16.57
N ARG A 30 2.53 1.53 -17.59
CA ARG A 30 1.58 2.57 -17.97
C ARG A 30 0.58 2.03 -19.00
N GLY A 31 -0.66 2.49 -18.91
CA GLY A 31 -1.73 2.16 -19.85
C GLY A 31 -2.64 1.04 -19.36
N ALA A 32 -3.49 0.54 -20.27
CA ALA A 32 -4.44 -0.52 -19.97
C ALA A 32 -3.72 -1.87 -19.83
N ASN A 33 -3.76 -2.42 -18.61
CA ASN A 33 -3.10 -3.69 -18.26
C ASN A 33 -4.11 -4.82 -17.97
N GLY A 34 -5.31 -4.76 -18.59
CA GLY A 34 -6.42 -5.65 -18.28
C GLY A 34 -6.16 -7.14 -18.49
N ILE A 35 -5.21 -7.52 -19.35
CA ILE A 35 -4.83 -8.93 -19.53
C ILE A 35 -4.18 -9.47 -18.24
N GLN A 36 -3.33 -8.70 -17.59
CA GLN A 36 -2.65 -9.10 -16.36
C GLN A 36 -3.50 -8.85 -15.11
N THR A 37 -4.14 -7.69 -15.02
CA THR A 37 -4.84 -7.25 -13.80
C THR A 37 -6.34 -7.61 -13.79
N GLY A 38 -6.92 -7.93 -14.94
CA GLY A 38 -8.37 -8.07 -15.09
C GLY A 38 -9.09 -6.72 -15.09
N VAL A 39 -10.08 -6.56 -14.21
CA VAL A 39 -10.75 -5.27 -14.03
C VAL A 39 -9.83 -4.36 -13.23
N GLY A 40 -9.32 -3.31 -13.87
CA GLY A 40 -8.38 -2.37 -13.28
C GLY A 40 -8.59 -0.95 -13.79
N VAL A 41 -7.83 -0.02 -13.26
CA VAL A 41 -7.85 1.39 -13.69
C VAL A 41 -6.92 1.56 -14.90
N PRO A 42 -7.38 2.13 -16.01
CA PRO A 42 -6.59 2.25 -17.24
C PRO A 42 -5.57 3.42 -17.15
N SER A 43 -4.79 3.48 -16.10
CA SER A 43 -3.77 4.52 -15.90
C SER A 43 -2.37 3.93 -15.76
N ALA A 44 -2.12 3.23 -14.70
CA ALA A 44 -0.86 2.54 -14.44
C ALA A 44 -1.05 1.41 -13.42
N THR A 45 -0.18 0.41 -13.51
CA THR A 45 0.05 -0.61 -12.49
C THR A 45 1.43 -0.42 -11.89
N ILE A 46 1.50 -0.35 -10.58
CA ILE A 46 2.73 -0.28 -9.80
C ILE A 46 2.95 -1.67 -9.21
N ASN A 47 3.97 -2.38 -9.68
CA ASN A 47 4.33 -3.70 -9.22
C ASN A 47 5.61 -3.66 -8.39
N MET A 48 5.52 -4.04 -7.14
CA MET A 48 6.62 -4.05 -6.18
C MET A 48 7.15 -5.47 -6.05
N ILE A 49 8.42 -5.68 -6.40
CA ILE A 49 9.07 -6.99 -6.34
C ILE A 49 9.77 -7.13 -4.99
N ARG A 50 9.34 -8.10 -4.18
CA ARG A 50 9.93 -8.35 -2.85
C ARG A 50 11.39 -8.77 -2.95
N LYS A 51 12.17 -8.39 -1.95
CA LYS A 51 13.50 -8.94 -1.74
C LYS A 51 13.43 -10.44 -1.50
N ARG A 52 14.21 -11.23 -2.25
CA ARG A 52 14.27 -12.69 -2.11
C ARG A 52 15.54 -13.13 -1.37
N PRO A 53 15.51 -14.27 -0.65
CA PRO A 53 16.69 -14.89 -0.11
C PRO A 53 17.74 -15.21 -1.18
N GLN A 54 19.02 -15.06 -0.83
CA GLN A 54 20.17 -15.33 -1.70
C GLN A 54 21.01 -16.47 -1.13
N ARG A 55 21.79 -17.15 -1.98
CA ARG A 55 22.63 -18.30 -1.58
C ARG A 55 23.83 -17.92 -0.71
N GLU A 56 24.28 -16.69 -0.81
CA GLU A 56 25.45 -16.19 -0.07
C GLU A 56 24.99 -15.38 1.14
N PHE A 57 25.83 -15.43 2.19
CA PHE A 57 25.61 -14.57 3.35
C PHE A 57 25.87 -13.11 2.99
N ALA A 58 24.91 -12.25 3.30
CA ALA A 58 25.05 -10.81 3.17
C ALA A 58 24.31 -10.11 4.29
N ALA A 59 24.91 -9.06 4.84
CA ALA A 59 24.27 -8.23 5.86
C ALA A 59 24.55 -6.77 5.57
N SER A 60 23.52 -5.95 5.68
CA SER A 60 23.66 -4.49 5.63
C SER A 60 22.89 -3.85 6.76
N LEU A 61 23.45 -2.78 7.31
CA LEU A 61 22.82 -1.93 8.31
C LEU A 61 22.96 -0.49 7.84
N ALA A 62 21.83 0.18 7.65
CA ALA A 62 21.78 1.60 7.37
C ALA A 62 21.11 2.34 8.53
N LEU A 63 21.72 3.45 8.96
CA LEU A 63 21.19 4.35 9.97
C LEU A 63 21.04 5.73 9.32
N THR A 64 19.84 6.28 9.39
CA THR A 64 19.52 7.58 8.82
C THR A 64 19.01 8.51 9.89
N ALA A 65 19.60 9.70 9.97
CA ALA A 65 19.10 10.82 10.76
C ALA A 65 18.90 12.03 9.83
N GLY A 66 17.82 12.77 10.03
CA GLY A 66 17.48 13.87 9.16
C GLY A 66 16.65 14.96 9.83
N SER A 67 16.24 15.93 9.04
CA SER A 67 15.38 17.02 9.50
C SER A 67 14.07 16.48 10.07
N TRP A 68 13.45 17.27 10.96
CA TRP A 68 12.21 16.92 11.67
C TRP A 68 12.31 15.62 12.45
N ASN A 69 13.41 15.46 13.20
CA ASN A 69 13.64 14.31 14.06
C ASN A 69 13.48 12.96 13.33
N LEU A 70 13.84 12.91 12.05
CA LEU A 70 13.86 11.66 11.32
C LEU A 70 14.97 10.78 11.88
N TYR A 71 14.58 9.62 12.37
CA TYR A 71 15.48 8.52 12.74
C TYR A 71 14.95 7.25 12.08
N ARG A 72 15.80 6.59 11.30
CA ARG A 72 15.48 5.33 10.64
C ARG A 72 16.65 4.36 10.78
N GLY A 73 16.35 3.14 11.19
CA GLY A 73 17.24 2.00 11.05
C GLY A 73 16.77 1.09 9.93
N GLU A 74 17.67 0.47 9.21
CA GLU A 74 17.33 -0.55 8.22
C GLU A 74 18.38 -1.67 8.31
N LEU A 75 17.92 -2.86 8.71
CA LEU A 75 18.71 -4.09 8.72
C LEU A 75 18.20 -4.97 7.58
N ASP A 76 19.11 -5.44 6.72
CA ASP A 76 18.84 -6.43 5.70
C ASP A 76 19.86 -7.57 5.86
N LEU A 77 19.38 -8.72 6.30
CA LEU A 77 20.19 -9.90 6.57
C LEU A 77 19.77 -11.03 5.64
N ASN A 78 20.70 -11.55 4.89
CA ASN A 78 20.56 -12.73 4.05
C ASN A 78 21.47 -13.83 4.56
N ALA A 79 20.95 -15.03 4.76
CA ALA A 79 21.73 -16.15 5.29
C ALA A 79 21.35 -17.48 4.63
N PRO A 80 22.34 -18.23 4.09
CA PRO A 80 22.12 -19.65 3.79
C PRO A 80 21.88 -20.41 5.09
N LEU A 81 20.95 -21.37 5.06
CA LEU A 81 20.61 -22.22 6.19
C LEU A 81 21.26 -23.60 6.12
N ASN A 82 21.90 -23.90 4.99
CA ASN A 82 22.70 -25.09 4.76
C ASN A 82 23.98 -24.77 3.96
N SER A 83 24.88 -25.72 3.86
CA SER A 83 26.22 -25.51 3.31
C SER A 83 26.28 -25.19 1.82
N ASP A 84 25.29 -25.66 1.04
CA ASP A 84 25.21 -25.45 -0.41
C ASP A 84 24.31 -24.27 -0.80
N GLY A 85 23.67 -23.61 0.19
CA GLY A 85 22.77 -22.49 -0.03
C GLY A 85 21.47 -22.87 -0.72
N SER A 86 21.14 -24.17 -0.81
CA SER A 86 19.88 -24.62 -1.36
C SER A 86 18.68 -24.28 -0.47
N VAL A 87 18.90 -24.09 0.83
CA VAL A 87 17.94 -23.49 1.75
C VAL A 87 18.51 -22.19 2.28
N ARG A 88 17.78 -21.12 2.12
CA ARG A 88 18.24 -19.75 2.41
C ARG A 88 17.14 -18.88 3.00
N SER A 89 17.53 -17.88 3.76
CA SER A 89 16.61 -16.98 4.44
C SER A 89 16.98 -15.52 4.21
N ARG A 90 16.00 -14.65 4.31
CA ARG A 90 16.19 -13.20 4.35
C ARG A 90 15.31 -12.57 5.41
N LEU A 91 15.88 -11.62 6.15
CA LEU A 91 15.19 -10.80 7.14
C LEU A 91 15.48 -9.34 6.84
N VAL A 92 14.43 -8.55 6.66
CA VAL A 92 14.53 -7.09 6.55
C VAL A 92 13.70 -6.46 7.63
N VAL A 93 14.27 -5.51 8.38
CA VAL A 93 13.57 -4.76 9.43
C VAL A 93 13.90 -3.28 9.26
N ALA A 94 12.87 -2.44 9.20
CA ALA A 94 13.02 -1.01 8.99
C ALA A 94 12.11 -0.20 9.93
N PRO A 95 12.51 0.04 11.21
CA PRO A 95 11.85 1.00 12.08
C PRO A 95 12.18 2.43 11.69
N GLN A 96 11.20 3.31 11.76
CA GLN A 96 11.33 4.73 11.49
C GLN A 96 10.47 5.54 12.45
N LYS A 97 11.02 6.66 12.91
CA LYS A 97 10.31 7.71 13.61
C LYS A 97 10.64 9.04 12.96
N LYS A 98 9.63 9.88 12.75
CA LYS A 98 9.82 11.23 12.20
C LYS A 98 8.72 12.18 12.67
N ASP A 99 9.05 13.46 12.73
CA ASP A 99 8.12 14.57 12.78
C ASP A 99 7.89 15.11 11.35
N SER A 100 7.33 16.31 11.21
CA SER A 100 7.14 16.99 9.94
C SER A 100 7.35 18.47 10.09
N PHE A 101 7.52 19.18 8.95
CA PHE A 101 7.40 20.64 8.92
C PHE A 101 6.00 21.12 9.37
N ARG A 102 4.99 20.24 9.35
CA ARG A 102 3.64 20.55 9.83
C ARG A 102 3.56 20.45 11.34
N TYR A 103 2.94 21.43 11.97
CA TYR A 103 2.78 21.45 13.41
C TYR A 103 2.08 20.19 13.94
N ARG A 104 2.62 19.62 15.01
CA ARG A 104 2.10 18.47 15.77
C ARG A 104 2.15 17.12 15.03
N TYR A 105 2.45 17.09 13.75
CA TYR A 105 2.55 15.82 13.03
C TYR A 105 3.78 15.04 13.47
N SER A 106 3.56 13.78 13.82
CA SER A 106 4.62 12.79 13.98
C SER A 106 4.17 11.46 13.42
N GLU A 107 5.11 10.57 13.12
CA GLU A 107 4.84 9.26 12.55
C GLU A 107 5.83 8.25 13.07
N ASP A 108 5.31 7.15 13.62
CA ASP A 108 6.04 5.94 13.92
C ASP A 108 5.70 4.88 12.87
N LYS A 109 6.71 4.31 12.19
CA LYS A 109 6.54 3.29 11.15
C LYS A 109 7.48 2.13 11.39
N THR A 110 7.01 0.90 11.12
CA THR A 110 7.86 -0.29 11.12
C THR A 110 7.51 -1.15 9.92
N ALA A 111 8.53 -1.59 9.18
CA ALA A 111 8.41 -2.55 8.10
C ALA A 111 9.25 -3.78 8.39
N LEU A 112 8.72 -4.96 8.10
CA LEU A 112 9.33 -6.27 8.31
C LEU A 112 9.10 -7.15 7.09
N LEU A 113 10.12 -7.85 6.64
CA LEU A 113 10.05 -9.00 5.72
C LEU A 113 10.88 -10.13 6.30
N ALA A 114 10.29 -11.33 6.42
CA ALA A 114 11.00 -12.56 6.73
C ALA A 114 10.63 -13.61 5.69
N ALA A 115 11.62 -14.23 5.06
CA ALA A 115 11.40 -15.20 4.00
C ALA A 115 12.40 -16.37 4.10
N VAL A 116 11.94 -17.53 3.71
CA VAL A 116 12.75 -18.74 3.48
C VAL A 116 12.48 -19.23 2.07
N GLU A 117 13.53 -19.61 1.38
CA GLU A 117 13.49 -20.16 0.03
C GLU A 117 14.29 -21.46 -0.01
N ALA A 118 13.75 -22.47 -0.67
CA ALA A 118 14.39 -23.78 -0.79
C ALA A 118 14.37 -24.27 -2.25
N ASP A 119 15.50 -24.78 -2.71
CA ASP A 119 15.61 -25.51 -3.96
C ASP A 119 15.26 -26.98 -3.71
N ILE A 120 14.28 -27.49 -4.44
CA ILE A 120 13.87 -28.92 -4.39
C ILE A 120 14.37 -29.59 -5.67
N GLY A 121 15.51 -30.25 -5.55
CA GLY A 121 16.25 -30.71 -6.72
C GLY A 121 16.80 -29.56 -7.56
N THR A 122 16.92 -29.77 -8.86
CA THR A 122 17.49 -28.77 -9.79
C THR A 122 16.44 -27.93 -10.52
N ALA A 123 15.17 -28.31 -10.42
CA ALA A 123 14.12 -27.73 -11.24
C ALA A 123 13.06 -26.96 -10.45
N THR A 124 13.03 -27.03 -9.12
CA THR A 124 11.94 -26.46 -8.32
C THR A 124 12.50 -25.52 -7.25
N VAL A 125 11.91 -24.34 -7.15
CA VAL A 125 12.15 -23.39 -6.06
C VAL A 125 10.84 -23.13 -5.33
N VAL A 126 10.86 -23.23 -4.02
CA VAL A 126 9.72 -22.91 -3.15
C VAL A 126 10.11 -21.80 -2.20
N SER A 127 9.30 -20.77 -2.12
CA SER A 127 9.48 -19.67 -1.14
C SER A 127 8.27 -19.54 -0.26
N VAL A 128 8.50 -19.28 1.02
CA VAL A 128 7.47 -18.90 2.00
C VAL A 128 7.98 -17.70 2.77
N GLY A 129 7.12 -16.71 2.98
CA GLY A 129 7.52 -15.54 3.73
C GLY A 129 6.35 -14.77 4.32
N TYR A 130 6.69 -13.88 5.23
CA TYR A 130 5.78 -12.97 5.90
C TYR A 130 6.28 -11.55 5.79
N GLN A 131 5.42 -10.66 5.33
CA GLN A 131 5.65 -9.22 5.28
C GLN A 131 4.68 -8.53 6.23
N ARG A 132 5.16 -7.57 7.02
CA ARG A 132 4.31 -6.74 7.88
C ARG A 132 4.75 -5.29 7.80
N GLN A 133 3.77 -4.41 7.84
CA GLN A 133 4.00 -2.97 7.98
C GLN A 133 2.97 -2.38 8.96
N SER A 134 3.45 -1.48 9.82
CA SER A 134 2.61 -0.64 10.67
C SER A 134 2.98 0.81 10.45
N ASN A 135 1.97 1.70 10.49
CA ASN A 135 2.13 3.12 10.35
C ASN A 135 1.15 3.83 11.29
N ASP A 136 1.68 4.62 12.22
CA ASP A 136 0.92 5.33 13.26
C ASP A 136 1.18 6.85 13.21
N PRO A 137 0.59 7.59 12.25
CA PRO A 137 0.69 9.03 12.23
C PRO A 137 -0.23 9.66 13.27
N LYS A 138 0.34 10.60 14.03
CA LYS A 138 -0.34 11.50 14.97
C LYS A 138 -0.54 12.86 14.33
N ALA A 139 -1.63 13.51 14.64
CA ALA A 139 -2.07 14.77 14.06
C ALA A 139 -2.00 14.80 12.51
N PRO A 140 -2.42 13.71 11.81
CA PRO A 140 -2.45 13.72 10.36
C PRO A 140 -3.47 14.74 9.85
N ILE A 141 -3.15 15.44 8.76
CA ILE A 141 -4.10 16.33 8.12
C ILE A 141 -5.11 15.50 7.32
N TRP A 142 -6.39 15.76 7.55
CA TRP A 142 -7.47 15.27 6.72
C TRP A 142 -8.37 16.45 6.35
N GLY A 143 -8.62 16.65 5.05
CA GLY A 143 -9.33 17.81 4.55
C GLY A 143 -8.39 18.94 4.06
N THR A 144 -8.94 20.10 3.86
CA THR A 144 -8.28 21.25 3.26
C THR A 144 -8.03 22.38 4.26
N ILE A 145 -6.98 23.14 4.01
CA ILE A 145 -6.73 24.42 4.69
C ILE A 145 -7.41 25.53 3.88
N PRO A 146 -8.13 26.48 4.52
CA PRO A 146 -8.73 27.60 3.82
C PRO A 146 -7.68 28.43 3.07
N ARG A 147 -7.98 28.77 1.81
CA ARG A 147 -7.07 29.52 0.95
C ARG A 147 -7.48 30.97 0.73
N PHE A 148 -8.69 31.33 1.13
CA PHE A 148 -9.23 32.65 0.82
C PHE A 148 -9.78 33.34 2.08
N ALA A 149 -9.56 34.65 2.15
CA ALA A 149 -10.15 35.53 3.14
C ALA A 149 -11.62 35.81 2.80
N THR A 150 -12.37 36.33 3.78
CA THR A 150 -13.74 36.82 3.58
C THR A 150 -13.85 37.92 2.54
N THR A 151 -12.74 38.58 2.21
CA THR A 151 -12.61 39.56 1.15
C THR A 151 -12.42 38.96 -0.25
N GLY A 152 -12.26 37.63 -0.35
CA GLY A 152 -11.90 36.93 -1.58
C GLY A 152 -10.39 36.93 -1.89
N ALA A 153 -9.57 37.63 -1.13
CA ALA A 153 -8.12 37.61 -1.29
C ALA A 153 -7.51 36.30 -0.81
N PRO A 154 -6.41 35.82 -1.42
CA PRO A 154 -5.66 34.68 -0.90
C PRO A 154 -5.17 34.93 0.53
N ILE A 155 -5.15 33.88 1.34
CA ILE A 155 -4.55 33.92 2.67
C ILE A 155 -3.17 33.27 2.58
N ASP A 156 -2.17 33.98 3.08
CA ASP A 156 -0.82 33.47 3.24
C ASP A 156 -0.70 32.89 4.66
N LEU A 157 -0.75 31.54 4.74
CA LEU A 157 -0.53 30.80 5.98
C LEU A 157 0.82 30.12 5.92
N PRO A 158 1.55 30.04 7.05
CA PRO A 158 2.77 29.28 7.12
C PRO A 158 2.56 27.85 6.60
N ILE A 159 3.51 27.30 5.85
CA ILE A 159 3.48 25.93 5.33
C ILE A 159 3.33 24.89 6.44
N SER A 160 3.72 25.25 7.66
CA SER A 160 3.58 24.43 8.88
C SER A 160 2.16 24.39 9.45
N THR A 161 1.24 25.20 8.96
CA THR A 161 -0.13 25.30 9.50
C THR A 161 -0.82 23.93 9.42
N SER A 162 -1.44 23.55 10.54
CA SER A 162 -2.21 22.32 10.68
C SER A 162 -3.46 22.56 11.49
N PHE A 163 -4.59 22.01 11.03
CA PHE A 163 -5.88 22.02 11.74
C PHE A 163 -6.16 20.72 12.48
N SER A 164 -5.16 19.87 12.62
CA SER A 164 -5.30 18.61 13.31
C SER A 164 -4.88 18.77 14.77
N PRO A 165 -5.81 18.60 15.74
CA PRO A 165 -5.46 18.49 17.15
C PRO A 165 -4.53 17.30 17.42
N SER A 166 -3.78 17.36 18.53
CA SER A 166 -2.80 16.33 18.88
C SER A 166 -3.40 14.94 19.12
N TRP A 167 -4.68 14.85 19.46
CA TRP A 167 -5.39 13.58 19.65
C TRP A 167 -5.83 12.91 18.36
N THR A 168 -5.74 13.55 17.18
CA THR A 168 -6.05 12.93 15.90
C THR A 168 -4.99 11.92 15.52
N ARG A 169 -5.43 10.83 14.88
CA ARG A 169 -4.55 9.71 14.47
C ARG A 169 -5.12 8.95 13.31
N TRP A 170 -4.26 8.24 12.60
CA TRP A 170 -4.63 7.36 11.52
C TRP A 170 -3.73 6.12 11.52
N GLU A 171 -4.05 5.18 12.37
CA GLU A 171 -3.32 3.94 12.55
C GLU A 171 -3.63 2.97 11.40
N ARG A 172 -2.60 2.33 10.87
CA ARG A 172 -2.70 1.34 9.78
C ARG A 172 -1.71 0.24 10.00
N THR A 173 -2.20 -1.00 9.88
CA THR A 173 -1.35 -2.18 9.87
C THR A 173 -1.70 -3.06 8.70
N SER A 174 -0.73 -3.74 8.12
CA SER A 174 -0.95 -4.80 7.14
C SER A 174 0.07 -5.90 7.33
N GLY A 175 -0.36 -7.15 7.18
CA GLY A 175 0.49 -8.32 7.19
C GLY A 175 0.12 -9.24 6.04
N THR A 176 1.11 -9.78 5.31
CA THR A 176 0.91 -10.71 4.21
C THR A 176 1.75 -11.95 4.44
N LEU A 177 1.10 -13.09 4.60
CA LEU A 177 1.72 -14.40 4.45
C LEU A 177 1.68 -14.78 2.97
N TYR A 178 2.79 -15.23 2.41
CA TYR A 178 2.86 -15.63 1.02
C TYR A 178 3.63 -16.93 0.82
N ALA A 179 3.30 -17.63 -0.25
CA ALA A 179 4.06 -18.78 -0.73
C ALA A 179 4.15 -18.73 -2.25
N THR A 180 5.30 -19.12 -2.81
CA THR A 180 5.51 -19.24 -4.26
C THR A 180 6.16 -20.57 -4.60
N LEU A 181 5.78 -21.11 -5.74
CA LEU A 181 6.38 -22.27 -6.37
C LEU A 181 6.83 -21.87 -7.78
N GLU A 182 8.09 -22.11 -8.12
CA GLU A 182 8.62 -22.00 -9.47
C GLU A 182 9.19 -23.37 -9.87
N HIS A 183 8.71 -23.93 -10.97
CA HIS A 183 9.12 -25.25 -11.43
C HIS A 183 9.46 -25.21 -12.92
N GLN A 184 10.70 -25.58 -13.25
CA GLN A 184 11.14 -25.77 -14.64
C GLN A 184 10.76 -27.16 -15.10
N ILE A 185 9.75 -27.28 -15.97
CA ILE A 185 9.24 -28.56 -16.46
C ILE A 185 10.25 -29.17 -17.45
N ASN A 186 10.78 -28.33 -18.34
CA ASN A 186 11.84 -28.66 -19.31
C ASN A 186 12.49 -27.37 -19.81
N ASP A 187 13.38 -27.43 -20.78
CA ASP A 187 14.14 -26.28 -21.30
C ASP A 187 13.25 -25.16 -21.85
N ASP A 188 12.06 -25.46 -22.33
CA ASP A 188 11.16 -24.50 -22.95
C ASP A 188 9.98 -24.10 -22.05
N TRP A 189 9.66 -24.84 -20.97
CA TRP A 189 8.44 -24.64 -20.19
C TRP A 189 8.68 -24.52 -18.69
N SER A 190 8.06 -23.55 -18.07
CA SER A 190 8.05 -23.34 -16.62
C SER A 190 6.64 -23.12 -16.09
N LEU A 191 6.41 -23.57 -14.85
CA LEU A 191 5.20 -23.34 -14.07
C LEU A 191 5.54 -22.40 -12.91
N LYS A 192 4.71 -21.39 -12.71
CA LYS A 192 4.74 -20.57 -11.50
C LYS A 192 3.36 -20.60 -10.81
N ALA A 193 3.37 -20.74 -9.49
CA ALA A 193 2.18 -20.60 -8.66
C ALA A 193 2.50 -19.71 -7.46
N ALA A 194 1.52 -18.92 -7.03
CA ALA A 194 1.67 -18.01 -5.91
C ALA A 194 0.37 -17.89 -5.10
N LEU A 195 0.53 -17.79 -3.79
CA LEU A 195 -0.55 -17.61 -2.82
C LEU A 195 -0.19 -16.43 -1.92
N ASN A 196 -1.14 -15.52 -1.72
CA ASN A 196 -1.02 -14.44 -0.73
C ASN A 196 -2.26 -14.46 0.16
N HIS A 197 -2.04 -14.39 1.47
CA HIS A 197 -3.06 -14.08 2.47
C HIS A 197 -2.68 -12.78 3.17
N THR A 198 -3.45 -11.73 2.97
CA THR A 198 -3.21 -10.40 3.54
C THR A 198 -4.29 -10.07 4.54
N GLU A 199 -3.90 -9.61 5.72
CA GLU A 199 -4.77 -9.02 6.73
C GLU A 199 -4.31 -7.61 7.04
N GLY A 200 -5.26 -6.68 7.25
CA GLY A 200 -4.97 -5.30 7.60
C GLY A 200 -6.02 -4.72 8.52
N ASP A 201 -5.59 -3.79 9.36
CA ASP A 201 -6.45 -3.00 10.23
C ASP A 201 -6.21 -1.52 10.01
N THR A 202 -7.27 -0.75 10.11
CA THR A 202 -7.21 0.71 10.06
C THR A 202 -8.09 1.31 11.15
N PHE A 203 -7.58 2.38 11.76
CA PHE A 203 -8.35 3.23 12.65
C PHE A 203 -8.02 4.69 12.36
N ARG A 204 -9.03 5.52 12.22
CA ARG A 204 -8.88 6.95 11.99
C ARG A 204 -9.81 7.75 12.91
N LEU A 205 -9.22 8.68 13.65
CA LEU A 205 -9.90 9.76 14.32
C LEU A 205 -9.31 11.06 13.77
N SER A 206 -10.08 11.80 13.02
CA SER A 206 -9.61 12.96 12.26
C SER A 206 -10.52 14.16 12.41
N THR A 207 -10.00 15.34 12.08
CA THR A 207 -10.77 16.56 11.97
C THR A 207 -10.68 17.13 10.56
N TYR A 208 -11.71 17.84 10.15
CA TYR A 208 -11.75 18.64 8.94
C TYR A 208 -12.39 19.99 9.22
N GLY A 209 -11.90 21.02 8.54
CA GLY A 209 -12.36 22.40 8.71
C GLY A 209 -13.42 22.78 7.69
N TYR A 210 -14.50 23.40 8.17
CA TYR A 210 -15.47 24.11 7.36
C TYR A 210 -15.54 25.59 7.76
N GLY A 211 -16.07 26.42 6.86
CA GLY A 211 -16.46 27.77 7.20
C GLY A 211 -17.60 27.80 8.23
N THR A 212 -17.61 28.80 9.07
CA THR A 212 -18.67 29.05 10.05
C THR A 212 -19.95 29.58 9.43
N THR A 213 -19.95 29.94 8.13
CA THR A 213 -21.09 30.46 7.40
C THR A 213 -21.93 29.38 6.75
N THR A 214 -23.19 29.69 6.44
CA THR A 214 -24.13 28.77 5.74
C THR A 214 -23.62 28.30 4.39
N ALA A 215 -22.71 29.00 3.75
CA ALA A 215 -22.06 28.63 2.50
C ALA A 215 -20.98 27.53 2.65
N ARG A 216 -20.66 27.12 3.87
CA ARG A 216 -19.62 26.10 4.20
C ARG A 216 -18.23 26.38 3.58
N ALA A 217 -18.04 27.49 2.90
CA ALA A 217 -16.75 27.89 2.39
C ALA A 217 -15.89 28.38 3.56
N PRO A 218 -14.70 27.81 3.78
CA PRO A 218 -13.82 28.23 4.86
C PRO A 218 -13.14 29.55 4.49
N PHE A 219 -13.87 30.64 4.63
CA PHE A 219 -13.32 31.99 4.50
C PHE A 219 -12.86 32.50 5.84
N ILE A 220 -11.64 32.98 5.90
CA ILE A 220 -11.02 33.51 7.12
C ILE A 220 -11.09 35.02 7.13
N ASN A 221 -11.45 35.57 8.24
CA ASN A 221 -11.30 37.00 8.47
C ASN A 221 -9.79 37.31 8.53
N PRO A 222 -9.27 38.14 7.61
CA PRO A 222 -7.83 38.37 7.50
C PRO A 222 -7.26 39.16 8.71
N VAL A 223 -8.10 39.83 9.47
CA VAL A 223 -7.69 40.62 10.64
C VAL A 223 -7.74 39.77 11.92
N THR A 224 -8.83 39.05 12.13
CA THR A 224 -9.06 38.31 13.38
C THR A 224 -8.63 36.85 13.31
N GLY A 225 -8.40 36.29 12.11
CA GLY A 225 -8.13 34.88 11.91
C GLY A 225 -9.33 33.96 12.17
N ALA A 226 -10.51 34.51 12.45
CA ALA A 226 -11.73 33.75 12.69
C ALA A 226 -12.37 33.27 11.38
N GLY A 227 -13.23 32.23 11.45
CA GLY A 227 -14.02 31.76 10.31
C GLY A 227 -13.91 30.29 10.02
N THR A 228 -13.18 29.52 10.81
CA THR A 228 -13.05 28.06 10.67
C THR A 228 -13.65 27.33 11.87
N THR A 229 -14.51 26.35 11.58
CA THR A 229 -15.01 25.38 12.54
C THR A 229 -14.49 24.00 12.19
N LEU A 230 -13.92 23.31 13.18
CA LEU A 230 -13.52 21.91 13.04
C LEU A 230 -14.71 20.99 13.33
N TYR A 231 -14.79 19.93 12.58
CA TYR A 231 -15.67 18.79 12.79
C TYR A 231 -14.82 17.52 12.89
N ALA A 232 -15.30 16.54 13.64
CA ALA A 232 -14.60 15.27 13.81
C ALA A 232 -15.22 14.18 12.95
N ALA A 233 -14.38 13.22 12.58
CA ALA A 233 -14.80 11.96 11.96
C ALA A 233 -14.04 10.81 12.60
N VAL A 234 -14.74 9.70 12.84
CA VAL A 234 -14.19 8.45 13.33
C VAL A 234 -14.53 7.33 12.36
N SER A 235 -13.58 6.50 12.02
CA SER A 235 -13.77 5.31 11.19
C SER A 235 -12.70 4.27 11.53
N GLY A 236 -13.02 3.02 11.27
CA GLY A 236 -12.07 1.92 11.43
C GLY A 236 -12.64 0.65 10.82
N GLY A 237 -11.81 -0.34 10.71
CA GLY A 237 -12.19 -1.62 10.16
C GLY A 237 -10.98 -2.50 9.90
N SER A 238 -11.26 -3.65 9.34
CA SER A 238 -10.25 -4.63 8.97
C SER A 238 -10.49 -5.11 7.55
N GLU A 239 -9.46 -5.68 6.98
CA GLU A 239 -9.50 -6.25 5.66
C GLU A 239 -8.77 -7.56 5.60
N LYS A 240 -9.32 -8.48 4.80
CA LYS A 240 -8.69 -9.75 4.46
C LYS A 240 -8.73 -9.92 2.96
N GLN A 241 -7.59 -10.27 2.38
CA GLN A 241 -7.48 -10.59 0.97
C GLN A 241 -6.74 -11.91 0.78
N ASP A 242 -7.39 -12.81 0.05
CA ASP A 242 -6.79 -14.06 -0.43
C ASP A 242 -6.56 -13.94 -1.95
N THR A 243 -5.35 -14.21 -2.40
CA THR A 243 -5.01 -14.20 -3.82
C THR A 243 -4.29 -15.49 -4.19
N VAL A 244 -4.74 -16.11 -5.26
CA VAL A 244 -4.14 -17.28 -5.89
C VAL A 244 -3.85 -16.93 -7.34
N ASP A 245 -2.67 -17.26 -7.80
CA ASP A 245 -2.25 -17.12 -9.20
C ASP A 245 -1.43 -18.34 -9.61
N ALA A 246 -1.68 -18.84 -10.81
CA ALA A 246 -0.87 -19.91 -11.36
C ALA A 246 -0.82 -19.76 -12.89
N TYR A 247 0.38 -19.86 -13.45
CA TYR A 247 0.56 -19.82 -14.89
C TYR A 247 1.68 -20.71 -15.39
N LEU A 248 1.46 -21.21 -16.58
CA LEU A 248 2.44 -21.91 -17.41
C LEU A 248 3.00 -20.91 -18.43
N SER A 249 4.30 -20.81 -18.52
CA SER A 249 4.98 -19.98 -19.53
C SER A 249 6.00 -20.83 -20.29
N GLY A 250 6.06 -20.62 -21.59
CA GLY A 250 7.01 -21.41 -22.39
C GLY A 250 7.03 -21.03 -23.84
N LYS A 251 7.79 -21.87 -24.60
CA LYS A 251 7.96 -21.75 -26.05
C LYS A 251 7.41 -22.95 -26.74
N PHE A 252 6.76 -22.71 -27.85
CA PHE A 252 6.31 -23.77 -28.79
C PHE A 252 6.72 -23.46 -30.20
N GLU A 253 6.88 -24.48 -31.00
CA GLU A 253 7.27 -24.34 -32.42
C GLU A 253 6.05 -24.43 -33.33
N LEU A 254 5.92 -23.46 -34.22
CA LEU A 254 4.91 -23.43 -35.27
C LEU A 254 5.49 -22.78 -36.54
N GLY A 255 5.34 -23.41 -37.70
CA GLY A 255 5.84 -22.89 -38.97
C GLY A 255 7.35 -22.68 -38.98
N GLY A 256 8.12 -23.54 -38.29
CA GLY A 256 9.58 -23.45 -38.20
C GLY A 256 10.10 -22.30 -37.32
N ARG A 257 9.23 -21.69 -36.51
CA ARG A 257 9.59 -20.59 -35.58
C ARG A 257 9.14 -20.88 -34.15
N LYS A 258 9.96 -20.49 -33.18
CA LYS A 258 9.59 -20.57 -31.76
C LYS A 258 8.78 -19.34 -31.37
N HIS A 259 7.62 -19.57 -30.80
CA HIS A 259 6.69 -18.57 -30.26
C HIS A 259 6.65 -18.66 -28.73
N ASP A 260 6.35 -17.55 -28.06
CA ASP A 260 6.21 -17.55 -26.61
C ASP A 260 4.71 -17.63 -26.26
N LEU A 261 4.35 -18.42 -25.23
CA LEU A 261 2.99 -18.58 -24.70
C LEU A 261 2.99 -18.48 -23.19
N VAL A 262 2.01 -17.77 -22.67
CA VAL A 262 1.65 -17.77 -21.24
C VAL A 262 0.17 -18.10 -21.12
N VAL A 263 -0.17 -19.06 -20.28
CA VAL A 263 -1.56 -19.42 -19.96
C VAL A 263 -1.67 -19.54 -18.45
N GLY A 264 -2.70 -18.95 -17.87
CA GLY A 264 -2.83 -18.99 -16.42
C GLY A 264 -4.21 -18.67 -15.92
N MET A 265 -4.32 -18.75 -14.59
CA MET A 265 -5.50 -18.37 -13.83
C MET A 265 -5.13 -17.51 -12.65
N SER A 266 -6.03 -16.62 -12.28
CA SER A 266 -5.91 -15.83 -11.05
C SER A 266 -7.25 -15.74 -10.34
N SER A 267 -7.22 -15.74 -9.01
CA SER A 267 -8.41 -15.51 -8.19
C SER A 267 -8.03 -14.64 -7.01
N THR A 268 -8.80 -13.58 -6.80
CA THR A 268 -8.63 -12.68 -5.65
C THR A 268 -9.98 -12.52 -4.96
N ARG A 269 -10.01 -12.70 -3.64
CA ARG A 269 -11.18 -12.44 -2.80
C ARG A 269 -10.77 -11.46 -1.70
N THR A 270 -11.45 -10.33 -1.65
CA THR A 270 -11.28 -9.30 -0.64
C THR A 270 -12.52 -9.17 0.21
N ALA A 271 -12.37 -9.18 1.52
CA ALA A 271 -13.42 -8.93 2.49
C ALA A 271 -13.04 -7.70 3.33
N ALA A 272 -13.63 -6.56 3.02
CA ALA A 272 -13.42 -5.30 3.72
C ALA A 272 -14.54 -5.09 4.75
N ARG A 273 -14.18 -5.06 6.03
CA ARG A 273 -15.07 -4.80 7.15
C ARG A 273 -14.94 -3.35 7.61
N THR A 274 -16.04 -2.66 7.72
CA THR A 274 -16.13 -1.34 8.36
C THR A 274 -16.84 -1.50 9.70
N ASP A 275 -16.20 -1.04 10.77
CA ASP A 275 -16.79 -1.02 12.12
C ASP A 275 -17.71 0.19 12.29
N GLY A 276 -18.81 0.00 13.02
CA GLY A 276 -19.70 1.06 13.44
C GLY A 276 -19.17 1.77 14.70
N TYR A 277 -19.25 3.07 14.67
CA TYR A 277 -18.92 3.94 15.83
C TYR A 277 -20.11 4.81 16.19
N THR A 278 -20.18 5.24 17.45
CA THR A 278 -21.10 6.30 17.85
C THR A 278 -20.79 7.56 17.05
N SER A 279 -21.85 8.29 16.68
CA SER A 279 -21.67 9.50 15.87
C SER A 279 -20.92 10.57 16.63
N VAL A 280 -19.89 11.10 16.01
CA VAL A 280 -19.18 12.32 16.46
C VAL A 280 -19.65 13.57 15.69
N ALA A 281 -20.71 13.46 14.91
CA ALA A 281 -21.22 14.54 14.05
C ALA A 281 -21.70 15.78 14.82
N GLY A 282 -22.07 15.61 16.11
CA GLY A 282 -22.41 16.73 16.99
C GLY A 282 -21.19 17.46 17.57
N TRP A 283 -19.98 16.92 17.42
CA TRP A 283 -18.77 17.55 17.88
C TRP A 283 -18.34 18.66 16.92
N SER A 284 -18.10 19.84 17.43
CA SER A 284 -17.50 20.92 16.66
C SER A 284 -16.65 21.80 17.58
N TYR A 285 -15.66 22.44 16.99
CA TYR A 285 -14.79 23.37 17.68
C TYR A 285 -14.50 24.56 16.79
N VAL A 286 -14.89 25.76 17.24
CA VAL A 286 -14.59 27.00 16.51
C VAL A 286 -13.16 27.40 16.80
N ILE A 287 -12.34 27.55 15.77
CA ILE A 287 -10.99 28.09 15.89
C ILE A 287 -11.12 29.62 16.07
N PRO A 288 -10.71 30.16 17.24
CA PRO A 288 -10.90 31.61 17.50
C PRO A 288 -10.05 32.47 16.56
N ASN A 289 -8.80 32.04 16.33
CA ASN A 289 -7.84 32.72 15.48
C ASN A 289 -6.86 31.70 14.88
N ILE A 290 -6.94 31.50 13.57
CA ILE A 290 -6.12 30.52 12.85
C ILE A 290 -4.61 30.85 12.90
N TYR A 291 -4.24 32.13 13.05
CA TYR A 291 -2.84 32.55 13.07
C TYR A 291 -2.13 32.21 14.38
N THR A 292 -2.88 32.07 15.46
CA THR A 292 -2.33 31.83 16.81
C THR A 292 -2.83 30.53 17.44
N TRP A 293 -3.68 29.76 16.76
CA TRP A 293 -4.23 28.52 17.31
C TRP A 293 -3.15 27.47 17.53
N ASP A 294 -3.05 26.98 18.77
CA ASP A 294 -2.05 26.02 19.22
C ASP A 294 -2.38 24.55 18.93
N GLY A 295 -3.57 24.27 18.37
CA GLY A 295 -4.05 22.92 18.12
C GLY A 295 -4.82 22.30 19.27
N ASN A 296 -5.04 23.02 20.36
CA ASN A 296 -5.85 22.56 21.47
C ASN A 296 -7.34 22.65 21.13
N ALA A 297 -7.97 21.49 21.09
CA ALA A 297 -9.42 21.31 21.05
C ALA A 297 -9.76 20.07 21.89
N PRO A 298 -10.87 20.06 22.62
CA PRO A 298 -11.27 18.87 23.37
C PRO A 298 -11.54 17.71 22.43
N ALA A 299 -11.08 16.51 22.78
CA ALA A 299 -11.36 15.32 21.96
C ALA A 299 -12.85 14.94 22.00
N PRO A 300 -13.43 14.46 20.89
CA PRO A 300 -14.78 13.93 20.90
C PRO A 300 -14.85 12.62 21.70
N THR A 301 -15.98 12.38 22.33
CA THR A 301 -16.29 11.07 22.90
C THR A 301 -16.85 10.17 21.81
N TYR A 302 -16.32 8.95 21.69
CA TYR A 302 -16.79 7.94 20.76
C TYR A 302 -16.62 6.54 21.37
N SER A 303 -17.40 5.59 20.87
CA SER A 303 -17.27 4.17 21.19
C SER A 303 -17.64 3.29 19.99
N LYS A 304 -17.15 2.05 19.95
CA LYS A 304 -17.66 1.07 19.00
C LYS A 304 -19.10 0.70 19.36
N THR A 305 -19.98 0.68 18.37
CA THR A 305 -21.40 0.32 18.57
C THR A 305 -21.64 -1.19 18.56
N GLY A 306 -20.64 -1.98 18.16
CA GLY A 306 -20.78 -3.41 17.88
C GLY A 306 -21.38 -3.71 16.49
N ALA A 307 -21.96 -2.72 15.82
CA ALA A 307 -22.38 -2.87 14.42
C ALA A 307 -21.18 -2.91 13.48
N TRP A 308 -21.32 -3.61 12.38
CA TRP A 308 -20.32 -3.67 11.33
C TRP A 308 -20.97 -3.95 9.96
N ARG A 309 -20.25 -3.60 8.92
CA ARG A 309 -20.60 -3.94 7.53
C ARG A 309 -19.40 -4.58 6.85
N THR A 310 -19.59 -5.68 6.14
CA THR A 310 -18.58 -6.30 5.30
C THR A 310 -18.96 -6.16 3.82
N GLN A 311 -18.03 -5.72 3.02
CA GLN A 311 -18.10 -5.75 1.56
C GLN A 311 -17.17 -6.84 1.07
N ILE A 312 -17.69 -7.77 0.26
CA ILE A 312 -16.91 -8.83 -0.36
C ILE A 312 -16.80 -8.52 -1.85
N THR A 313 -15.57 -8.52 -2.36
CA THR A 313 -15.28 -8.44 -3.79
C THR A 313 -14.50 -9.68 -4.18
N GLN A 314 -14.93 -10.36 -5.22
CA GLN A 314 -14.23 -11.52 -5.76
C GLN A 314 -14.05 -11.35 -7.25
N GLN A 315 -12.85 -11.66 -7.72
CA GLN A 315 -12.52 -11.68 -9.13
C GLN A 315 -11.75 -12.97 -9.44
N THR A 316 -12.21 -13.73 -10.41
CA THR A 316 -11.52 -14.93 -10.90
C THR A 316 -11.41 -14.82 -12.40
N GLY A 317 -10.25 -15.12 -12.96
CA GLY A 317 -10.05 -15.03 -14.40
C GLY A 317 -9.08 -16.07 -14.93
N LEU A 318 -9.32 -16.47 -16.17
CA LEU A 318 -8.40 -17.25 -16.99
C LEU A 318 -7.78 -16.29 -18.01
N PHE A 319 -6.49 -16.42 -18.26
CA PHE A 319 -5.80 -15.58 -19.22
C PHE A 319 -4.84 -16.37 -20.09
N ALA A 320 -4.66 -15.90 -21.31
CA ALA A 320 -3.67 -16.39 -22.22
C ALA A 320 -3.04 -15.22 -22.98
N SER A 321 -1.73 -15.28 -23.19
CA SER A 321 -1.00 -14.32 -24.00
C SER A 321 0.04 -15.05 -24.85
N ALA A 322 0.10 -14.70 -26.14
CA ALA A 322 1.06 -15.30 -27.06
C ALA A 322 1.81 -14.21 -27.82
N ARG A 323 3.13 -14.39 -27.93
CA ARG A 323 3.99 -13.59 -28.79
C ARG A 323 4.37 -14.40 -30.01
N TRP A 324 3.76 -14.05 -31.13
CA TRP A 324 3.96 -14.67 -32.42
C TRP A 324 5.16 -14.04 -33.12
N ARG A 325 6.18 -14.80 -33.42
CA ARG A 325 7.32 -14.34 -34.24
C ARG A 325 6.99 -14.60 -35.69
N VAL A 326 6.41 -13.58 -36.35
CA VAL A 326 5.92 -13.71 -37.74
C VAL A 326 7.09 -13.70 -38.73
N THR A 327 8.02 -12.76 -38.52
CA THR A 327 9.32 -12.69 -39.22
C THR A 327 10.42 -12.35 -38.24
N ASP A 328 11.68 -12.33 -38.64
CA ASP A 328 12.78 -11.98 -37.73
C ASP A 328 12.63 -10.56 -37.12
N PRO A 329 12.24 -9.52 -37.91
CA PRO A 329 12.01 -8.19 -37.31
C PRO A 329 10.59 -7.98 -36.78
N LEU A 330 9.63 -8.88 -37.02
CA LEU A 330 8.21 -8.66 -36.68
C LEU A 330 7.69 -9.69 -35.69
N SER A 331 7.24 -9.20 -34.55
CA SER A 331 6.47 -9.99 -33.60
C SER A 331 5.10 -9.35 -33.36
N VAL A 332 4.06 -10.18 -33.19
CA VAL A 332 2.71 -9.78 -32.84
C VAL A 332 2.38 -10.33 -31.45
N LEU A 333 1.94 -9.48 -30.55
CA LEU A 333 1.45 -9.88 -29.22
C LEU A 333 -0.08 -9.95 -29.25
N THR A 334 -0.62 -11.09 -28.83
CA THR A 334 -2.06 -11.28 -28.65
C THR A 334 -2.33 -11.71 -27.22
N GLY A 335 -3.50 -11.36 -26.69
CA GLY A 335 -3.89 -11.77 -25.37
C GLY A 335 -5.41 -11.78 -25.20
N LEU A 336 -5.88 -12.66 -24.33
CA LEU A 336 -7.27 -12.82 -23.94
C LEU A 336 -7.35 -13.06 -22.44
N ARG A 337 -8.34 -12.47 -21.80
CA ARG A 337 -8.74 -12.77 -20.44
C ARG A 337 -10.26 -12.94 -20.36
N LEU A 338 -10.66 -13.99 -19.65
CA LEU A 338 -12.05 -14.25 -19.26
C LEU A 338 -12.14 -14.04 -17.73
N THR A 339 -13.03 -13.18 -17.29
CA THR A 339 -13.20 -12.82 -15.87
C THR A 339 -14.66 -12.99 -15.47
#